data_0fd782702e8ea1dd19c707247f1292cf
#
_entry.id   0fd782702e8ea1dd19c707247f1292cf
#
_cell.length_a   1.000
_cell.length_b   1.000
_cell.length_c   1.000
_cell.angle_alpha   90.00
_cell.angle_beta   90.00
_cell.angle_gamma   90.00
#
_symmetry.space_group_name_H-M   'P 1'
#
loop_
_entity.id
_entity.type
_entity.pdbx_description
1 polymer ?
#
loop_
_entity_poly.entity_id
_entity_poly.type
_entity_poly.pdbx_seq_one_letter_code
_entity_poly.pdbx_strand_id
1 'polypeptide(L)'
;MEKSFYTYNEPSFVSAKGNGGQDFSAQEVLVIDGTTSGWLKIISYEGEKWINPNASEVSGVIELALKQLGKPYVFGESGPNSFDCSGFIYYVYKNNGYSISRNSVAGYWPMVIKINDPQPGDLVFLQNTYTPGPSHMGIYLGNGEFIHAGSEQTGVVRGNVFSSYNQKHFLGYGRFKK
;
A
#
# COMPACT_ATOMS: atom_id res chain seq x y z
N MET A 1 -17.49 -9.28 19.00
CA MET A 1 -16.55 -8.14 19.04
C MET A 1 -17.06 -7.12 18.03
N GLU A 2 -17.41 -5.93 18.48
CA GLU A 2 -17.76 -4.82 17.61
C GLU A 2 -16.50 -4.43 16.83
N LYS A 3 -16.62 -4.33 15.51
CA LYS A 3 -15.51 -3.83 14.67
C LYS A 3 -15.55 -2.31 14.66
N SER A 4 -14.51 -1.68 15.13
CA SER A 4 -14.29 -0.24 14.97
C SER A 4 -13.57 0.03 13.67
N PHE A 5 -13.91 1.16 13.02
CA PHE A 5 -13.27 1.59 11.79
C PHE A 5 -12.84 3.06 11.91
N TYR A 6 -11.70 3.38 11.31
CA TYR A 6 -11.37 4.78 11.05
C TYR A 6 -12.21 5.29 9.89
N THR A 7 -12.67 6.53 9.99
CA THR A 7 -13.28 7.24 8.89
C THR A 7 -12.24 8.07 8.15
N TYR A 8 -12.47 8.31 6.87
CA TYR A 8 -11.59 9.08 6.00
C TYR A 8 -12.41 10.11 5.21
N ASN A 9 -11.80 11.24 4.84
CA ASN A 9 -12.47 12.26 4.05
C ASN A 9 -12.58 11.89 2.57
N GLU A 10 -11.71 10.99 2.10
CA GLU A 10 -11.68 10.44 0.74
C GLU A 10 -11.43 8.94 0.80
N PRO A 11 -11.77 8.15 -0.23
CA PRO A 11 -11.56 6.71 -0.26
C PRO A 11 -10.07 6.36 -0.46
N SER A 12 -9.23 6.83 0.47
CA SER A 12 -7.78 6.66 0.46
C SER A 12 -7.23 6.61 1.88
N PHE A 13 -6.34 5.66 2.16
CA PHE A 13 -5.63 5.55 3.44
C PHE A 13 -4.60 6.67 3.70
N VAL A 14 -4.29 7.48 2.69
CA VAL A 14 -3.38 8.63 2.81
C VAL A 14 -4.12 9.95 3.01
N SER A 15 -5.44 9.97 2.92
CA SER A 15 -6.25 11.15 3.23
C SER A 15 -6.29 11.40 4.75
N ALA A 16 -6.66 12.61 5.12
CA ALA A 16 -6.88 12.92 6.53
C ALA A 16 -8.00 12.03 7.10
N LYS A 17 -7.76 11.43 8.25
CA LYS A 17 -8.79 10.70 8.99
C LYS A 17 -9.86 11.69 9.46
N GLY A 18 -11.12 11.35 9.26
CA GLY A 18 -12.24 12.01 9.91
C GLY A 18 -12.23 11.76 11.43
N ASN A 19 -13.19 12.31 12.15
CA ASN A 19 -13.38 12.12 13.60
C ASN A 19 -12.10 12.22 14.45
N GLY A 20 -11.15 13.08 14.07
CA GLY A 20 -9.89 13.28 14.78
C GLY A 20 -8.99 12.03 14.84
N GLY A 21 -9.19 11.06 13.96
CA GLY A 21 -8.44 9.80 13.92
C GLY A 21 -8.89 8.78 14.96
N GLN A 22 -10.03 8.97 15.60
CA GLN A 22 -10.62 7.99 16.54
C GLN A 22 -11.37 6.90 15.77
N ASP A 23 -11.50 5.74 16.43
CA ASP A 23 -12.32 4.64 15.91
C ASP A 23 -13.80 5.01 15.88
N PHE A 24 -14.50 4.48 14.89
CA PHE A 24 -15.92 4.69 14.70
C PHE A 24 -16.67 3.36 14.80
N SER A 25 -17.76 3.31 15.58
CA SER A 25 -18.59 2.11 15.69
C SER A 25 -19.49 1.97 14.46
N ALA A 26 -19.47 0.81 13.83
CA ALA A 26 -20.23 0.52 12.63
C ALA A 26 -21.76 0.50 12.83
N GLN A 27 -22.26 0.51 14.08
CA GLN A 27 -23.71 0.45 14.38
C GLN A 27 -24.46 1.75 14.06
N GLU A 28 -23.75 2.85 13.85
CA GLU A 28 -24.34 4.18 13.67
C GLU A 28 -24.20 4.72 12.23
N VAL A 29 -23.95 3.84 11.26
CA VAL A 29 -23.55 4.25 9.91
C VAL A 29 -24.55 3.80 8.86
N LEU A 30 -25.02 4.73 8.06
CA LEU A 30 -25.75 4.44 6.84
C LEU A 30 -24.78 4.42 5.65
N VAL A 31 -24.64 3.27 5.02
CA VAL A 31 -23.88 3.16 3.76
C VAL A 31 -24.71 3.73 2.63
N ILE A 32 -24.21 4.74 1.93
CA ILE A 32 -24.91 5.42 0.85
C ILE A 32 -24.29 5.17 -0.53
N ASP A 33 -23.03 4.72 -0.59
CA ASP A 33 -22.32 4.41 -1.83
C ASP A 33 -21.12 3.49 -1.55
N GLY A 34 -20.54 2.92 -2.60
CA GLY A 34 -19.36 2.08 -2.53
C GLY A 34 -18.49 2.21 -3.78
N THR A 35 -17.18 1.99 -3.61
CA THR A 35 -16.23 1.94 -4.72
C THR A 35 -15.92 0.49 -5.10
N THR A 36 -15.47 0.25 -6.34
CA THR A 36 -14.94 -1.06 -6.77
C THR A 36 -13.74 -1.48 -5.93
N SER A 37 -13.06 -0.52 -5.29
CA SER A 37 -11.94 -0.75 -4.38
C SER A 37 -12.34 -1.09 -2.95
N GLY A 38 -13.62 -1.37 -2.68
CA GLY A 38 -14.12 -1.82 -1.39
C GLY A 38 -14.25 -0.72 -0.32
N TRP A 39 -14.12 0.55 -0.70
CA TRP A 39 -14.47 1.67 0.17
C TRP A 39 -15.97 1.90 0.17
N LEU A 40 -16.52 2.15 1.34
CA LEU A 40 -17.94 2.46 1.55
C LEU A 40 -18.07 3.91 1.97
N LYS A 41 -18.92 4.65 1.27
CA LYS A 41 -19.33 6.00 1.65
C LYS A 41 -20.45 5.91 2.66
N ILE A 42 -20.32 6.62 3.75
CA ILE A 42 -21.24 6.57 4.88
C ILE A 42 -21.67 7.98 5.26
N ILE A 43 -22.84 8.09 5.89
CA ILE A 43 -23.23 9.30 6.62
C ILE A 43 -22.89 9.07 8.10
N SER A 44 -22.08 9.96 8.66
CA SER A 44 -21.73 10.02 10.07
C SER A 44 -22.24 11.30 10.70
N TYR A 45 -22.13 11.43 12.02
CA TYR A 45 -22.45 12.68 12.73
C TYR A 45 -21.57 13.87 12.29
N GLU A 46 -20.41 13.62 11.66
CA GLU A 46 -19.54 14.63 11.04
C GLU A 46 -19.82 14.86 9.55
N GLY A 47 -20.89 14.28 9.01
CA GLY A 47 -21.23 14.32 7.59
C GLY A 47 -20.76 13.08 6.81
N GLU A 48 -20.64 13.24 5.49
CA GLU A 48 -20.19 12.15 4.62
C GLU A 48 -18.72 11.79 4.88
N LYS A 49 -18.47 10.50 5.06
CA LYS A 49 -17.12 9.94 5.29
C LYS A 49 -16.96 8.65 4.48
N TRP A 50 -15.74 8.20 4.39
CA TRP A 50 -15.40 6.92 3.78
C TRP A 50 -14.86 5.95 4.84
N ILE A 51 -15.27 4.69 4.77
CA ILE A 51 -14.71 3.58 5.55
C ILE A 51 -14.25 2.47 4.61
N ASN A 52 -13.25 1.71 5.03
CA ASN A 52 -12.89 0.45 4.39
C ASN A 52 -13.07 -0.68 5.42
N PRO A 53 -14.03 -1.60 5.22
CA PRO A 53 -14.29 -2.69 6.16
C PRO A 53 -13.11 -3.64 6.37
N ASN A 54 -12.15 -3.64 5.44
CA ASN A 54 -10.92 -4.45 5.50
C ASN A 54 -9.73 -3.65 6.04
N ALA A 55 -9.97 -2.44 6.55
CA ALA A 55 -8.93 -1.47 6.92
C ALA A 55 -7.98 -1.96 8.01
N SER A 56 -8.39 -2.86 8.91
CA SER A 56 -7.54 -3.30 10.03
C SER A 56 -6.27 -4.03 9.60
N GLU A 57 -6.29 -4.72 8.45
CA GLU A 57 -5.12 -5.44 7.93
C GLU A 57 -4.30 -4.59 6.95
N VAL A 58 -5.00 -3.86 6.09
CA VAL A 58 -4.39 -2.99 5.08
C VAL A 58 -3.80 -1.73 5.73
N SER A 59 -4.41 -1.20 6.79
CA SER A 59 -3.89 -0.02 7.48
C SER A 59 -2.51 -0.29 8.10
N GLY A 60 -2.28 -1.45 8.68
CA GLY A 60 -0.98 -1.82 9.27
C GLY A 60 0.15 -1.81 8.25
N VAL A 61 -0.07 -2.39 7.06
CA VAL A 61 0.89 -2.39 5.95
C VAL A 61 1.20 -0.96 5.50
N ILE A 62 0.16 -0.16 5.25
CA ILE A 62 0.31 1.23 4.78
C ILE A 62 0.93 2.12 5.86
N GLU A 63 0.48 2.03 7.10
CA GLU A 63 1.02 2.81 8.20
C GLU A 63 2.51 2.53 8.43
N LEU A 64 2.89 1.24 8.44
CA LEU A 64 4.30 0.89 8.58
C LEU A 64 5.12 1.36 7.38
N ALA A 65 4.60 1.24 6.16
CA ALA A 65 5.26 1.72 4.96
C ALA A 65 5.50 3.24 5.01
N LEU A 66 4.47 4.01 5.37
CA LEU A 66 4.55 5.48 5.48
C LEU A 66 5.55 5.94 6.55
N LYS A 67 5.69 5.19 7.66
CA LYS A 67 6.72 5.47 8.69
C LYS A 67 8.14 5.32 8.19
N GLN A 68 8.36 4.68 7.04
CA GLN A 68 9.69 4.52 6.45
C GLN A 68 10.05 5.65 5.46
N LEU A 69 9.14 6.58 5.16
CA LEU A 69 9.41 7.71 4.24
C LEU A 69 10.70 8.44 4.62
N GLY A 70 11.51 8.76 3.61
CA GLY A 70 12.78 9.46 3.76
C GLY A 70 13.96 8.59 4.22
N LYS A 71 13.75 7.33 4.58
CA LYS A 71 14.85 6.43 4.92
C LYS A 71 15.72 6.11 3.70
N PRO A 72 17.04 5.93 3.88
CA PRO A 72 17.96 5.71 2.79
C PRO A 72 17.66 4.43 2.00
N TYR A 73 17.96 4.47 0.70
CA TYR A 73 18.08 3.27 -0.11
C TYR A 73 19.52 2.73 0.01
N VAL A 74 19.63 1.43 0.30
CA VAL A 74 20.89 0.70 0.24
C VAL A 74 20.63 -0.68 -0.35
N PHE A 75 21.32 -1.01 -1.44
CA PHE A 75 21.13 -2.28 -2.14
C PHE A 75 21.38 -3.48 -1.20
N GLY A 76 20.45 -4.45 -1.19
CA GLY A 76 20.49 -5.64 -0.33
C GLY A 76 19.92 -5.45 1.08
N GLU A 77 19.69 -4.21 1.53
CA GLU A 77 19.21 -3.93 2.87
C GLU A 77 17.69 -4.15 2.99
N SER A 78 17.28 -4.55 4.21
CA SER A 78 15.89 -4.94 4.50
C SER A 78 15.35 -4.28 5.77
N GLY A 79 15.91 -3.14 6.15
CA GLY A 79 15.49 -2.34 7.31
C GLY A 79 16.12 -2.77 8.64
N PRO A 80 15.79 -2.06 9.72
CA PRO A 80 14.84 -0.93 9.78
C PRO A 80 15.41 0.43 9.34
N ASN A 81 16.74 0.56 9.14
CA ASN A 81 17.40 1.85 8.93
C ASN A 81 17.50 2.25 7.44
N SER A 82 17.63 1.26 6.57
CA SER A 82 17.77 1.43 5.12
C SER A 82 17.13 0.25 4.39
N PHE A 83 16.81 0.42 3.12
CA PHE A 83 16.09 -0.57 2.32
C PHE A 83 16.56 -0.58 0.87
N ASP A 84 16.56 -1.76 0.24
CA ASP A 84 16.32 -1.84 -1.20
C ASP A 84 14.82 -2.00 -1.49
N CYS A 85 14.41 -2.00 -2.76
CA CYS A 85 13.01 -2.05 -3.15
C CYS A 85 12.30 -3.32 -2.62
N SER A 86 12.89 -4.47 -2.73
CA SER A 86 12.34 -5.75 -2.28
C SER A 86 12.49 -5.97 -0.77
N GLY A 87 13.54 -5.41 -0.17
CA GLY A 87 13.75 -5.41 1.28
C GLY A 87 12.75 -4.55 2.03
N PHE A 88 12.36 -3.42 1.45
CA PHE A 88 11.27 -2.60 1.95
C PHE A 88 9.95 -3.38 2.01
N ILE A 89 9.61 -4.09 0.95
CA ILE A 89 8.43 -4.96 0.90
C ILE A 89 8.51 -6.07 1.95
N TYR A 90 9.65 -6.77 2.01
CA TYR A 90 9.87 -7.80 3.02
C TYR A 90 9.63 -7.27 4.44
N TYR A 91 10.27 -6.15 4.78
CA TYR A 91 10.16 -5.54 6.10
C TYR A 91 8.71 -5.20 6.45
N VAL A 92 8.01 -4.53 5.56
CA VAL A 92 6.65 -4.06 5.82
C VAL A 92 5.68 -5.23 5.99
N TYR A 93 5.68 -6.19 5.06
CA TYR A 93 4.74 -7.31 5.13
C TYR A 93 5.06 -8.30 6.24
N LYS A 94 6.34 -8.59 6.47
CA LYS A 94 6.77 -9.48 7.57
C LYS A 94 6.32 -8.95 8.93
N ASN A 95 6.47 -7.66 9.18
CA ASN A 95 6.05 -7.04 10.42
C ASN A 95 4.52 -6.86 10.53
N ASN A 96 3.78 -7.13 9.48
CA ASN A 96 2.31 -7.19 9.46
C ASN A 96 1.77 -8.64 9.43
N GLY A 97 2.58 -9.62 9.81
CA GLY A 97 2.15 -11.00 10.00
C GLY A 97 2.06 -11.85 8.72
N TYR A 98 2.58 -11.36 7.59
CA TYR A 98 2.64 -12.17 6.37
C TYR A 98 3.77 -13.21 6.45
N SER A 99 3.45 -14.45 6.06
CA SER A 99 4.42 -15.56 6.01
C SER A 99 5.25 -15.49 4.72
N ILE A 100 6.10 -14.48 4.61
CA ILE A 100 7.01 -14.31 3.47
C ILE A 100 8.48 -14.37 3.89
N SER A 101 9.33 -14.85 2.99
CA SER A 101 10.79 -14.83 3.13
C SER A 101 11.39 -13.70 2.31
N ARG A 102 12.59 -13.22 2.67
CA ARG A 102 13.35 -12.25 1.88
C ARG A 102 13.61 -12.80 0.48
N ASN A 103 13.23 -12.04 -0.53
CA ASN A 103 13.39 -12.44 -1.93
C ASN A 103 13.72 -11.22 -2.79
N SER A 104 14.17 -11.47 -4.02
CA SER A 104 14.29 -10.44 -5.06
C SER A 104 12.91 -10.06 -5.63
N VAL A 105 12.84 -8.95 -6.37
CA VAL A 105 11.60 -8.57 -7.09
C VAL A 105 11.17 -9.68 -8.06
N ALA A 106 12.11 -10.24 -8.82
CA ALA A 106 11.85 -11.35 -9.74
C ALA A 106 11.36 -12.61 -9.01
N GLY A 107 11.83 -12.85 -7.78
CA GLY A 107 11.38 -13.96 -6.95
C GLY A 107 9.99 -13.74 -6.36
N TYR A 108 9.62 -12.51 -6.02
CA TYR A 108 8.27 -12.21 -5.52
C TYR A 108 7.19 -12.24 -6.62
N TRP A 109 7.54 -11.86 -7.86
CA TRP A 109 6.56 -11.80 -8.94
C TRP A 109 5.76 -13.10 -9.15
N PRO A 110 6.35 -14.31 -9.20
CA PRO A 110 5.56 -15.55 -9.32
C PRO A 110 4.79 -15.93 -8.05
N MET A 111 5.13 -15.36 -6.88
CA MET A 111 4.52 -15.71 -5.60
C MET A 111 3.22 -14.97 -5.31
N VAL A 112 2.92 -13.90 -6.05
CA VAL A 112 1.73 -13.07 -5.83
C VAL A 112 0.58 -13.46 -6.77
N ILE A 113 -0.64 -13.27 -6.30
CA ILE A 113 -1.84 -13.28 -7.14
C ILE A 113 -1.79 -12.04 -8.01
N LYS A 114 -1.91 -12.18 -9.33
CA LYS A 114 -1.98 -11.06 -10.27
C LYS A 114 -3.36 -10.41 -10.20
N ILE A 115 -3.39 -9.09 -10.21
CA ILE A 115 -4.61 -8.29 -9.97
C ILE A 115 -4.73 -7.23 -11.05
N ASN A 116 -5.95 -7.01 -11.54
CA ASN A 116 -6.26 -5.94 -12.50
C ASN A 116 -6.87 -4.71 -11.80
N ASP A 117 -7.53 -4.91 -10.67
CA ASP A 117 -8.14 -3.84 -9.86
C ASP A 117 -7.43 -3.77 -8.48
N PRO A 118 -6.33 -3.01 -8.38
CA PRO A 118 -5.51 -2.98 -7.17
C PRO A 118 -6.20 -2.21 -6.05
N GLN A 119 -6.08 -2.75 -4.84
CA GLN A 119 -6.51 -2.14 -3.61
C GLN A 119 -5.30 -1.53 -2.88
N PRO A 120 -5.48 -0.48 -2.08
CA PRO A 120 -4.43 -0.04 -1.17
C PRO A 120 -3.87 -1.23 -0.37
N GLY A 121 -2.52 -1.32 -0.29
CA GLY A 121 -1.83 -2.46 0.28
C GLY A 121 -1.49 -3.58 -0.71
N ASP A 122 -1.90 -3.49 -1.97
CA ASP A 122 -1.37 -4.35 -3.03
C ASP A 122 0.01 -3.91 -3.50
N LEU A 123 0.66 -4.72 -4.29
CA LEU A 123 1.99 -4.46 -4.81
C LEU A 123 1.93 -3.92 -6.24
N VAL A 124 2.75 -2.93 -6.50
CA VAL A 124 3.09 -2.44 -7.85
C VAL A 124 4.40 -3.09 -8.26
N PHE A 125 4.44 -3.69 -9.44
CA PHE A 125 5.66 -4.24 -10.04
C PHE A 125 6.02 -3.47 -11.30
N LEU A 126 7.32 -3.17 -11.41
CA LEU A 126 7.93 -2.60 -12.60
C LEU A 126 9.00 -3.56 -13.12
N GLN A 127 9.22 -3.52 -14.43
CA GLN A 127 10.19 -4.36 -15.14
C GLN A 127 11.17 -3.53 -15.94
N ASN A 128 12.31 -4.14 -16.28
CA ASN A 128 13.33 -3.53 -17.16
C ASN A 128 13.77 -2.13 -16.67
N THR A 129 13.87 -1.95 -15.33
CA THR A 129 14.35 -0.70 -14.74
C THR A 129 15.87 -0.67 -14.73
N TYR A 130 16.53 -1.30 -13.77
CA TYR A 130 18.00 -1.43 -13.71
C TYR A 130 18.52 -2.79 -14.21
N THR A 131 17.62 -3.76 -14.41
CA THR A 131 17.92 -5.10 -14.95
C THR A 131 16.72 -5.61 -15.75
N PRO A 132 16.90 -6.53 -16.72
CA PRO A 132 15.80 -7.15 -17.45
C PRO A 132 14.83 -7.91 -16.54
N GLY A 133 13.54 -7.93 -16.93
CA GLY A 133 12.46 -8.59 -16.20
C GLY A 133 11.97 -7.80 -14.98
N PRO A 134 11.24 -8.46 -14.04
CA PRO A 134 10.73 -7.82 -12.82
C PRO A 134 11.90 -7.30 -11.98
N SER A 135 12.02 -5.99 -11.84
CA SER A 135 13.23 -5.36 -11.30
C SER A 135 12.96 -4.28 -10.26
N HIS A 136 11.73 -3.77 -10.14
CA HIS A 136 11.38 -2.82 -9.10
C HIS A 136 9.96 -3.05 -8.59
N MET A 137 9.67 -2.62 -7.35
CA MET A 137 8.36 -2.81 -6.75
C MET A 137 8.06 -1.81 -5.63
N GLY A 138 6.78 -1.63 -5.33
CA GLY A 138 6.30 -0.79 -4.24
C GLY A 138 4.93 -1.24 -3.73
N ILE A 139 4.40 -0.54 -2.74
CA ILE A 139 3.08 -0.78 -2.13
C ILE A 139 2.11 0.26 -2.66
N TYR A 140 1.03 -0.19 -3.28
CA TYR A 140 -0.03 0.68 -3.80
C TYR A 140 -0.78 1.38 -2.67
N LEU A 141 -1.01 2.67 -2.81
CA LEU A 141 -1.69 3.51 -1.81
C LEU A 141 -3.12 3.90 -2.23
N GLY A 142 -3.49 3.62 -3.48
CA GLY A 142 -4.72 4.10 -4.10
C GLY A 142 -4.47 5.25 -5.08
N ASN A 143 -5.43 5.52 -5.98
CA ASN A 143 -5.42 6.64 -6.93
C ASN A 143 -4.13 6.76 -7.79
N GLY A 144 -3.50 5.62 -8.08
CA GLY A 144 -2.24 5.56 -8.83
C GLY A 144 -0.99 5.85 -8.00
N GLU A 145 -1.12 6.24 -6.74
CA GLU A 145 0.04 6.42 -5.87
C GLU A 145 0.56 5.08 -5.33
N PHE A 146 1.86 5.00 -5.12
CA PHE A 146 2.52 3.89 -4.43
C PHE A 146 3.73 4.39 -3.65
N ILE A 147 4.14 3.64 -2.63
CA ILE A 147 5.35 3.91 -1.83
C ILE A 147 6.40 2.84 -2.10
N HIS A 148 7.65 3.26 -2.28
CA HIS A 148 8.75 2.37 -2.61
C HIS A 148 10.09 2.88 -2.10
N ALA A 149 11.06 2.00 -1.90
CA ALA A 149 12.46 2.39 -1.81
C ALA A 149 12.96 2.61 -3.24
N GLY A 150 13.09 3.88 -3.64
CA GLY A 150 13.28 4.29 -5.03
C GLY A 150 14.71 4.08 -5.53
N SER A 151 15.64 4.86 -5.04
CA SER A 151 17.06 4.83 -5.40
C SER A 151 17.93 5.41 -4.28
N GLU A 152 19.26 5.32 -4.42
CA GLU A 152 20.22 5.93 -3.48
C GLU A 152 20.02 7.45 -3.36
N GLN A 153 19.55 8.11 -4.42
CA GLN A 153 19.30 9.56 -4.42
C GLN A 153 18.00 9.93 -3.72
N THR A 154 17.01 9.05 -3.72
CA THR A 154 15.65 9.37 -3.26
C THR A 154 15.29 8.71 -1.93
N GLY A 155 15.85 7.55 -1.63
CA GLY A 155 15.43 6.75 -0.49
C GLY A 155 14.01 6.20 -0.64
N VAL A 156 13.30 6.07 0.46
CA VAL A 156 11.89 5.67 0.48
C VAL A 156 11.01 6.88 0.18
N VAL A 157 10.27 6.81 -0.92
CA VAL A 157 9.46 7.92 -1.46
C VAL A 157 8.11 7.44 -1.97
N ARG A 158 7.20 8.38 -2.23
CA ARG A 158 5.99 8.13 -3.02
C ARG A 158 6.30 8.28 -4.50
N GLY A 159 5.69 7.43 -5.29
CA GLY A 159 5.68 7.48 -6.75
C GLY A 159 4.26 7.45 -7.29
N ASN A 160 4.10 7.70 -8.57
CA ASN A 160 2.82 7.61 -9.26
C ASN A 160 2.94 6.64 -10.44
N VAL A 161 2.06 5.63 -10.48
CA VAL A 161 2.02 4.60 -11.54
C VAL A 161 1.79 5.24 -12.92
N PHE A 162 1.07 6.36 -12.96
CA PHE A 162 0.73 7.05 -14.20
C PHE A 162 1.84 8.01 -14.71
N SER A 163 2.96 8.14 -14.00
CA SER A 163 4.12 8.86 -14.55
C SER A 163 4.66 8.17 -15.78
N SER A 164 5.20 8.93 -16.74
CA SER A 164 5.68 8.39 -18.01
C SER A 164 6.73 7.29 -17.84
N TYR A 165 7.63 7.45 -16.84
CA TYR A 165 8.62 6.44 -16.52
C TYR A 165 7.99 5.15 -16.02
N ASN A 166 7.09 5.25 -15.02
CA ASN A 166 6.48 4.09 -14.41
C ASN A 166 5.54 3.36 -15.39
N GLN A 167 4.79 4.08 -16.22
CA GLN A 167 3.96 3.46 -17.27
C GLN A 167 4.80 2.67 -18.27
N LYS A 168 5.94 3.21 -18.71
CA LYS A 168 6.86 2.51 -19.62
C LYS A 168 7.39 1.20 -19.03
N HIS A 169 7.58 1.16 -17.72
CA HIS A 169 8.14 0.02 -17.01
C HIS A 169 7.10 -0.82 -16.27
N PHE A 170 5.83 -0.48 -16.34
CA PHE A 170 4.78 -1.17 -15.62
C PHE A 170 4.68 -2.63 -16.05
N LEU A 171 4.74 -3.53 -15.06
CA LEU A 171 4.57 -4.97 -15.25
C LEU A 171 3.18 -5.44 -14.82
N GLY A 172 2.66 -4.91 -13.72
CA GLY A 172 1.37 -5.30 -13.19
C GLY A 172 1.26 -5.09 -11.68
N TYR A 173 0.09 -5.45 -11.16
CA TYR A 173 -0.18 -5.48 -9.73
C TYR A 173 -0.19 -6.91 -9.20
N GLY A 174 0.09 -7.05 -7.90
CA GLY A 174 0.06 -8.34 -7.24
C GLY A 174 -0.34 -8.24 -5.77
N ARG A 175 -0.86 -9.35 -5.22
CA ARG A 175 -1.25 -9.47 -3.81
C ARG A 175 -0.60 -10.70 -3.21
N PHE A 176 0.05 -10.57 -2.06
CA PHE A 176 0.48 -11.74 -1.29
C PHE A 176 -0.74 -12.50 -0.75
N LYS A 177 -0.64 -13.82 -0.77
CA LYS A 177 -1.55 -14.66 0.02
C LYS A 177 -1.16 -14.53 1.49
N LYS A 178 -2.14 -14.41 2.34
CA LYS A 178 -1.98 -14.44 3.78
C LYS A 178 -2.03 -15.88 4.30
#